data_23172c46f560e996b0efe56163d684d0
#
_entry.id   23172c46f560e996b0efe56163d684d0
#
_cell.length_a   1.000
_cell.length_b   1.000
_cell.length_c   1.000
_cell.angle_alpha   90.00
_cell.angle_beta   90.00
_cell.angle_gamma   90.00
#
_symmetry.space_group_name_H-M   'P 1'
#
loop_
_entity.id
_entity.type
_entity.pdbx_description
1 polymer ?
#
loop_
_entity_poly.entity_id
_entity_poly.type
_entity_poly.pdbx_seq_one_letter_code
_entity_poly.pdbx_strand_id
1 'polypeptide(L)'
;MELVGIDHAAERSRQYPHQFSGGMRQRAVLAVALAGNPEILFADEPTTALDVTVQAQILDLFRDIQKKLGTSIVFVTHDLGAVARVADRVAVMYAGKIVEIGTADEIFYDPRHPYTKGLMRALPAASIGKDALYTIPGMPPTLIDPPKGDAFACRNEQALAIDYEEEPPMFQISDTHFAATWTLDARAQQGGSGEEKVRQSGSNVKSMQQAAMAAVQRENSWPDEALCTGEHGTRHMDQQKIREPESASVSVHPRRTLPLNSEILLDVSHLTQVYTLPGGRKAKALDDVSFQIRKGEIFGLVGESGSGKSTIARCVMNLTRPSHGSIGYRGIETNNPLVYRKHKRMLQSERQIIFQDSASSLDPRMKICDIVAEPMKIQKRIPPRGSLRAEAEFQMHYTGLDAEYLDKYPSELSGGQRQRVAIARALSMEPEFVVADEPVASLDVSIQAQIINLFRHLQQEHGFTFLFIAHDLSVVRFLCDRIGVMYQGKLVETAPTEELFASPKHEYTKKLLAAIPEPDPALERERRGGCGC
;
A
#
# COMPACT_ATOMS: atom_id res chain seq x y z
N MET A 1 31.77 12.67 1.92
CA MET A 1 30.52 13.44 2.03
C MET A 1 30.24 14.22 0.74
N GLU A 2 31.21 14.89 0.13
CA GLU A 2 31.03 15.61 -1.15
C GLU A 2 30.63 14.68 -2.29
N LEU A 3 31.25 13.49 -2.39
CA LEU A 3 30.93 12.48 -3.40
C LEU A 3 29.43 12.08 -3.41
N VAL A 4 28.80 12.09 -2.24
CA VAL A 4 27.37 11.76 -2.08
C VAL A 4 26.47 13.00 -2.10
N GLY A 5 27.01 14.17 -2.49
CA GLY A 5 26.24 15.41 -2.64
C GLY A 5 25.74 16.00 -1.32
N ILE A 6 26.54 15.91 -0.26
CA ILE A 6 26.28 16.65 1.00
C ILE A 6 27.04 17.97 0.93
N ASP A 7 26.31 19.06 0.76
CA ASP A 7 26.86 20.42 0.76
C ASP A 7 27.48 20.78 2.12
N HIS A 8 28.49 21.63 2.11
CA HIS A 8 29.22 22.06 3.32
C HIS A 8 29.74 20.88 4.15
N ALA A 9 30.31 19.86 3.49
CA ALA A 9 30.75 18.60 4.08
C ALA A 9 31.62 18.76 5.35
N ALA A 10 32.54 19.74 5.37
CA ALA A 10 33.43 20.02 6.50
C ALA A 10 32.67 20.51 7.76
N GLU A 11 31.62 21.31 7.61
CA GLU A 11 30.79 21.76 8.73
C GLU A 11 29.83 20.66 9.17
N ARG A 12 29.20 19.97 8.20
CA ARG A 12 28.21 18.94 8.46
C ARG A 12 28.80 17.65 9.03
N SER A 13 30.08 17.38 8.81
CA SER A 13 30.77 16.24 9.43
C SER A 13 30.84 16.32 10.96
N ARG A 14 30.63 17.50 11.54
CA ARG A 14 30.59 17.75 12.99
C ARG A 14 29.18 17.70 13.57
N GLN A 15 28.15 17.56 12.73
CA GLN A 15 26.76 17.52 13.15
C GLN A 15 26.34 16.10 13.54
N TYR A 16 25.34 16.00 14.41
CA TYR A 16 24.76 14.73 14.81
C TYR A 16 23.68 14.26 13.80
N PRO A 17 23.47 12.93 13.66
CA PRO A 17 22.49 12.38 12.71
C PRO A 17 21.06 12.94 12.85
N HIS A 18 20.63 13.29 14.06
CA HIS A 18 19.31 13.88 14.31
C HIS A 18 19.13 15.30 13.74
N GLN A 19 20.22 15.95 13.35
CA GLN A 19 20.21 17.29 12.72
C GLN A 19 20.07 17.20 11.20
N PHE A 20 20.14 15.99 10.64
CA PHE A 20 20.03 15.73 9.21
C PHE A 20 18.59 15.39 8.83
N SER A 21 18.17 15.81 7.63
CA SER A 21 16.93 15.32 7.00
C SER A 21 17.02 13.83 6.66
N GLY A 22 15.91 13.18 6.33
CA GLY A 22 15.88 11.77 5.93
C GLY A 22 16.85 11.47 4.80
N GLY A 23 16.76 12.22 3.70
CA GLY A 23 17.67 12.04 2.55
C GLY A 23 19.14 12.36 2.87
N MET A 24 19.40 13.34 3.73
CA MET A 24 20.78 13.62 4.15
C MET A 24 21.35 12.49 5.04
N ARG A 25 20.53 11.89 5.90
CA ARG A 25 20.94 10.71 6.68
C ARG A 25 21.31 9.55 5.77
N GLN A 26 20.48 9.29 4.75
CA GLN A 26 20.74 8.23 3.77
C GLN A 26 22.05 8.48 2.99
N ARG A 27 22.28 9.73 2.54
CA ARG A 27 23.55 10.13 1.90
C ARG A 27 24.75 9.96 2.84
N ALA A 28 24.59 10.24 4.13
CA ALA A 28 25.63 10.04 5.12
C ALA A 28 25.96 8.56 5.36
N VAL A 29 24.92 7.69 5.43
CA VAL A 29 25.10 6.23 5.51
C VAL A 29 25.84 5.71 4.27
N LEU A 30 25.46 6.16 3.09
CA LEU A 30 26.14 5.82 1.84
C LEU A 30 27.60 6.30 1.82
N ALA A 31 27.88 7.51 2.35
CA ALA A 31 29.26 7.99 2.49
C ALA A 31 30.11 7.12 3.41
N VAL A 32 29.53 6.60 4.51
CA VAL A 32 30.21 5.66 5.40
C VAL A 32 30.52 4.35 4.69
N ALA A 33 29.56 3.78 3.97
CA ALA A 33 29.73 2.54 3.21
C ALA A 33 30.82 2.66 2.12
N LEU A 34 30.94 3.83 1.48
CA LEU A 34 31.92 4.11 0.42
C LEU A 34 33.30 4.48 0.94
N ALA A 35 33.45 4.79 2.22
CA ALA A 35 34.74 5.25 2.80
C ALA A 35 35.88 4.22 2.67
N GLY A 36 35.52 2.92 2.57
CA GLY A 36 36.47 1.83 2.36
C GLY A 36 36.79 1.50 0.89
N ASN A 37 36.28 2.28 -0.07
CA ASN A 37 36.36 1.99 -1.51
C ASN A 37 36.00 0.53 -1.85
N PRO A 38 34.78 0.07 -1.52
CA PRO A 38 34.38 -1.32 -1.72
C PRO A 38 34.25 -1.66 -3.21
N GLU A 39 34.63 -2.88 -3.58
CA GLU A 39 34.35 -3.43 -4.92
C GLU A 39 32.88 -3.78 -5.09
N ILE A 40 32.20 -4.19 -3.99
CA ILE A 40 30.78 -4.54 -3.95
C ILE A 40 30.09 -3.75 -2.85
N LEU A 41 28.98 -3.10 -3.17
CA LEU A 41 28.11 -2.38 -2.25
C LEU A 41 26.74 -3.07 -2.17
N PHE A 42 26.32 -3.48 -0.98
CA PHE A 42 24.96 -3.96 -0.72
C PHE A 42 24.10 -2.81 -0.23
N ALA A 43 23.01 -2.53 -0.92
CA ALA A 43 22.03 -1.51 -0.58
C ALA A 43 20.67 -2.18 -0.33
N ASP A 44 20.33 -2.35 0.95
CA ASP A 44 19.10 -2.99 1.40
C ASP A 44 18.03 -1.92 1.63
N GLU A 45 17.02 -1.90 0.78
CA GLU A 45 15.92 -0.93 0.75
C GLU A 45 16.36 0.54 0.95
N PRO A 46 17.35 1.04 0.20
CA PRO A 46 17.98 2.33 0.48
C PRO A 46 17.08 3.54 0.23
N THR A 47 15.92 3.34 -0.38
CA THR A 47 14.94 4.40 -0.70
C THR A 47 13.66 4.30 0.11
N THR A 48 13.52 3.28 0.97
CA THR A 48 12.36 3.10 1.84
C THR A 48 12.18 4.30 2.78
N ALA A 49 10.95 4.76 2.94
CA ALA A 49 10.56 5.92 3.73
C ALA A 49 11.15 7.29 3.25
N LEU A 50 11.63 7.36 2.02
CA LEU A 50 11.96 8.62 1.34
C LEU A 50 10.78 9.09 0.50
N ASP A 51 10.64 10.40 0.37
CA ASP A 51 9.70 10.97 -0.61
C ASP A 51 10.21 10.78 -2.04
N VAL A 52 9.29 10.82 -3.01
CA VAL A 52 9.55 10.51 -4.43
C VAL A 52 10.69 11.36 -5.02
N THR A 53 10.81 12.63 -4.62
CA THR A 53 11.84 13.54 -5.14
C THR A 53 13.23 13.18 -4.61
N VAL A 54 13.33 12.88 -3.31
CA VAL A 54 14.58 12.42 -2.68
C VAL A 54 14.95 11.01 -3.14
N GLN A 55 13.96 10.12 -3.31
CA GLN A 55 14.17 8.79 -3.87
C GLN A 55 14.82 8.86 -5.26
N ALA A 56 14.25 9.67 -6.16
CA ALA A 56 14.83 9.87 -7.49
C ALA A 56 16.30 10.33 -7.45
N GLN A 57 16.61 11.31 -6.58
CA GLN A 57 17.97 11.80 -6.39
C GLN A 57 18.94 10.73 -5.85
N ILE A 58 18.47 9.87 -4.93
CA ILE A 58 19.29 8.78 -4.38
C ILE A 58 19.54 7.71 -5.43
N LEU A 59 18.54 7.37 -6.25
CA LEU A 59 18.71 6.42 -7.35
C LEU A 59 19.74 6.92 -8.39
N ASP A 60 19.67 8.19 -8.76
CA ASP A 60 20.65 8.81 -9.65
C ASP A 60 22.05 8.81 -9.03
N LEU A 61 22.15 9.08 -7.72
CA LEU A 61 23.41 9.04 -6.98
C LEU A 61 24.05 7.64 -6.99
N PHE A 62 23.29 6.56 -6.81
CA PHE A 62 23.82 5.18 -6.90
C PHE A 62 24.45 4.91 -8.27
N ARG A 63 23.83 5.34 -9.35
CA ARG A 63 24.37 5.19 -10.70
C ARG A 63 25.61 6.03 -10.94
N ASP A 64 25.63 7.27 -10.43
CA ASP A 64 26.81 8.13 -10.54
C ASP A 64 28.01 7.52 -9.81
N ILE A 65 27.76 6.91 -8.64
CA ILE A 65 28.78 6.19 -7.88
C ILE A 65 29.28 4.98 -8.66
N GLN A 66 28.37 4.14 -9.19
CA GLN A 66 28.74 3.00 -10.02
C GLN A 66 29.65 3.41 -11.19
N LYS A 67 29.26 4.46 -11.92
CA LYS A 67 30.04 4.96 -13.06
C LYS A 67 31.40 5.55 -12.67
N LYS A 68 31.45 6.31 -11.55
CA LYS A 68 32.67 7.01 -11.11
C LYS A 68 33.67 6.09 -10.44
N LEU A 69 33.21 5.13 -9.64
CA LEU A 69 34.07 4.27 -8.83
C LEU A 69 34.23 2.86 -9.40
N GLY A 70 33.40 2.44 -10.37
CA GLY A 70 33.37 1.07 -10.87
C GLY A 70 32.90 0.04 -9.85
N THR A 71 32.27 0.48 -8.75
CA THR A 71 31.76 -0.39 -7.69
C THR A 71 30.53 -1.16 -8.19
N SER A 72 30.50 -2.48 -8.02
CA SER A 72 29.32 -3.30 -8.25
C SER A 72 28.28 -3.08 -7.15
N ILE A 73 27.02 -2.89 -7.51
CA ILE A 73 25.94 -2.61 -6.53
C ILE A 73 24.91 -3.73 -6.56
N VAL A 74 24.66 -4.36 -5.41
CA VAL A 74 23.54 -5.24 -5.18
C VAL A 74 22.43 -4.41 -4.50
N PHE A 75 21.38 -4.12 -5.26
CA PHE A 75 20.29 -3.24 -4.84
C PHE A 75 19.06 -4.08 -4.50
N VAL A 76 18.69 -4.15 -3.21
CA VAL A 76 17.51 -4.89 -2.74
C VAL A 76 16.37 -3.91 -2.56
N THR A 77 15.23 -4.17 -3.21
CA THR A 77 14.03 -3.34 -3.12
C THR A 77 12.80 -4.11 -3.57
N HIS A 78 11.64 -3.69 -3.09
CA HIS A 78 10.33 -4.11 -3.58
C HIS A 78 9.73 -3.13 -4.61
N ASP A 79 10.38 -1.97 -4.84
CA ASP A 79 9.93 -0.96 -5.79
C ASP A 79 10.44 -1.25 -7.22
N LEU A 80 9.55 -1.73 -8.08
CA LEU A 80 9.86 -2.06 -9.47
C LEU A 80 10.21 -0.82 -10.31
N GLY A 81 9.68 0.36 -9.98
CA GLY A 81 10.09 1.61 -10.63
C GLY A 81 11.55 1.96 -10.33
N ALA A 82 11.98 1.77 -9.07
CA ALA A 82 13.38 1.93 -8.71
C ALA A 82 14.27 0.92 -9.43
N VAL A 83 13.82 -0.36 -9.55
CA VAL A 83 14.55 -1.40 -10.30
C VAL A 83 14.69 -1.00 -11.78
N ALA A 84 13.60 -0.60 -12.45
CA ALA A 84 13.63 -0.16 -13.85
C ALA A 84 14.61 1.01 -14.09
N ARG A 85 14.75 1.88 -13.07
CA ARG A 85 15.62 3.05 -13.15
C ARG A 85 17.10 2.72 -12.99
N VAL A 86 17.51 1.75 -12.14
CA VAL A 86 18.92 1.56 -11.77
C VAL A 86 19.52 0.22 -12.20
N ALA A 87 18.73 -0.83 -12.34
CA ALA A 87 19.25 -2.18 -12.49
C ALA A 87 19.65 -2.49 -13.95
N ASP A 88 20.81 -3.14 -14.13
CA ASP A 88 21.22 -3.77 -15.37
C ASP A 88 20.66 -5.19 -15.48
N ARG A 89 20.66 -5.92 -14.35
CA ARG A 89 20.12 -7.27 -14.19
C ARG A 89 19.22 -7.33 -12.99
N VAL A 90 18.20 -8.19 -13.05
CA VAL A 90 17.19 -8.34 -11.98
C VAL A 90 17.11 -9.81 -11.59
N ALA A 91 17.14 -10.08 -10.29
CA ALA A 91 16.82 -11.37 -9.70
C ALA A 91 15.53 -11.23 -8.88
N VAL A 92 14.50 -11.93 -9.28
CA VAL A 92 13.21 -11.95 -8.56
C VAL A 92 13.25 -13.05 -7.50
N MET A 93 12.96 -12.68 -6.25
CA MET A 93 12.97 -13.60 -5.11
C MET A 93 11.55 -13.85 -4.61
N TYR A 94 11.26 -15.10 -4.27
CA TYR A 94 10.03 -15.50 -3.60
C TYR A 94 10.32 -16.61 -2.59
N ALA A 95 9.76 -16.49 -1.38
CA ALA A 95 9.93 -17.49 -0.30
C ALA A 95 11.39 -17.91 -0.08
N GLY A 96 12.33 -16.93 -0.10
CA GLY A 96 13.77 -17.17 0.16
C GLY A 96 14.56 -17.74 -1.03
N LYS A 97 13.94 -17.90 -2.20
CA LYS A 97 14.59 -18.45 -3.41
C LYS A 97 14.54 -17.45 -4.56
N ILE A 98 15.57 -17.52 -5.44
CA ILE A 98 15.52 -16.81 -6.72
C ILE A 98 14.64 -17.64 -7.65
N VAL A 99 13.54 -17.05 -8.12
CA VAL A 99 12.57 -17.72 -9.01
C VAL A 99 12.74 -17.30 -10.46
N GLU A 100 13.32 -16.15 -10.72
CA GLU A 100 13.64 -15.69 -12.08
C GLU A 100 14.83 -14.72 -12.04
N ILE A 101 15.71 -14.77 -13.04
CA ILE A 101 16.85 -13.86 -13.20
C ILE A 101 17.06 -13.57 -14.67
N GLY A 102 17.29 -12.29 -15.00
CA GLY A 102 17.54 -11.84 -16.37
C GLY A 102 18.04 -10.41 -16.40
N THR A 103 18.22 -9.85 -17.60
CA THR A 103 18.40 -8.42 -17.78
C THR A 103 17.12 -7.68 -17.38
N ALA A 104 17.21 -6.38 -17.08
CA ALA A 104 16.01 -5.61 -16.77
C ALA A 104 14.96 -5.72 -17.89
N ASP A 105 15.37 -5.66 -19.14
CA ASP A 105 14.45 -5.77 -20.29
C ASP A 105 13.76 -7.13 -20.35
N GLU A 106 14.48 -8.24 -20.13
CA GLU A 106 13.89 -9.58 -20.11
C GLU A 106 12.84 -9.72 -19.02
N ILE A 107 13.14 -9.25 -17.80
CA ILE A 107 12.22 -9.37 -16.66
C ILE A 107 10.99 -8.47 -16.82
N PHE A 108 11.14 -7.26 -17.34
CA PHE A 108 10.02 -6.32 -17.49
C PHE A 108 9.13 -6.61 -18.71
N TYR A 109 9.71 -7.04 -19.84
CA TYR A 109 8.95 -7.24 -21.08
C TYR A 109 8.63 -8.69 -21.42
N ASP A 110 9.40 -9.66 -20.89
CA ASP A 110 9.19 -11.10 -21.14
C ASP A 110 9.29 -11.95 -19.86
N PRO A 111 8.57 -11.59 -18.76
CA PRO A 111 8.60 -12.36 -17.53
C PRO A 111 8.07 -13.79 -17.77
N ARG A 112 8.74 -14.79 -17.23
CA ARG A 112 8.40 -16.21 -17.43
C ARG A 112 7.80 -16.85 -16.20
N HIS A 113 8.31 -16.53 -15.02
CA HIS A 113 7.77 -17.10 -13.78
C HIS A 113 6.39 -16.49 -13.46
N PRO A 114 5.39 -17.31 -13.03
CA PRO A 114 4.05 -16.82 -12.71
C PRO A 114 4.02 -15.71 -11.65
N TYR A 115 4.90 -15.77 -10.64
CA TYR A 115 5.03 -14.73 -9.64
C TYR A 115 5.49 -13.39 -10.25
N THR A 116 6.51 -13.40 -11.11
CA THR A 116 7.01 -12.20 -11.79
C THR A 116 5.92 -11.57 -12.65
N LYS A 117 5.17 -12.39 -13.41
CA LYS A 117 3.98 -11.93 -14.16
C LYS A 117 2.95 -11.30 -13.25
N GLY A 118 2.71 -11.91 -12.09
CA GLY A 118 1.80 -11.38 -11.08
C GLY A 118 2.26 -10.03 -10.53
N LEU A 119 3.55 -9.88 -10.21
CA LEU A 119 4.12 -8.61 -9.75
C LEU A 119 3.94 -7.48 -10.78
N MET A 120 4.25 -7.75 -12.06
CA MET A 120 4.09 -6.75 -13.13
C MET A 120 2.62 -6.34 -13.32
N ARG A 121 1.67 -7.28 -13.20
CA ARG A 121 0.23 -6.99 -13.28
C ARG A 121 -0.31 -6.23 -12.07
N ALA A 122 0.29 -6.43 -10.90
CA ALA A 122 -0.14 -5.78 -9.65
C ALA A 122 0.29 -4.30 -9.56
N LEU A 123 1.13 -3.83 -10.47
CA LEU A 123 1.53 -2.42 -10.51
C LEU A 123 0.33 -1.51 -10.78
N PRO A 124 0.15 -0.41 -10.01
CA PRO A 124 -0.92 0.54 -10.24
C PRO A 124 -0.93 1.11 -11.67
N ALA A 125 0.26 1.33 -12.25
CA ALA A 125 0.40 1.80 -13.63
C ALA A 125 -0.21 0.85 -14.66
N ALA A 126 -0.14 -0.47 -14.46
CA ALA A 126 -0.74 -1.48 -15.34
C ALA A 126 -2.28 -1.56 -15.22
N SER A 127 -2.86 -0.90 -14.24
CA SER A 127 -4.30 -0.94 -13.93
C SER A 127 -4.99 0.41 -14.11
N ILE A 128 -4.35 1.39 -14.74
CA ILE A 128 -4.96 2.69 -15.05
C ILE A 128 -6.18 2.45 -15.95
N GLY A 129 -7.35 2.95 -15.53
CA GLY A 129 -8.64 2.75 -16.23
C GLY A 129 -9.37 1.44 -15.89
N LYS A 130 -8.84 0.62 -14.99
CA LYS A 130 -9.52 -0.57 -14.45
C LYS A 130 -10.17 -0.27 -13.09
N ASP A 131 -11.21 -1.04 -12.75
CA ASP A 131 -11.94 -0.85 -11.50
C ASP A 131 -11.21 -1.41 -10.26
N ALA A 132 -10.29 -2.37 -10.46
CA ALA A 132 -9.50 -2.95 -9.40
C ALA A 132 -8.05 -3.20 -9.85
N LEU A 133 -7.12 -3.13 -8.90
CA LEU A 133 -5.75 -3.59 -9.11
C LEU A 133 -5.75 -5.12 -9.16
N TYR A 134 -4.93 -5.67 -10.05
CA TYR A 134 -4.66 -7.11 -10.00
C TYR A 134 -3.95 -7.45 -8.69
N THR A 135 -4.43 -8.48 -8.02
CA THR A 135 -3.83 -9.00 -6.79
C THR A 135 -3.34 -10.42 -7.02
N ILE A 136 -2.14 -10.73 -6.55
CA ILE A 136 -1.67 -12.12 -6.53
C ILE A 136 -2.50 -12.86 -5.48
N PRO A 137 -3.20 -13.96 -5.84
CA PRO A 137 -4.07 -14.67 -4.91
C PRO A 137 -3.32 -15.21 -3.69
N GLY A 138 -4.01 -15.32 -2.55
CA GLY A 138 -3.51 -15.92 -1.33
C GLY A 138 -2.36 -15.18 -0.66
N MET A 139 -1.85 -15.76 0.44
CA MET A 139 -0.73 -15.21 1.21
C MET A 139 0.58 -15.95 0.92
N PRO A 140 1.75 -15.32 1.07
CA PRO A 140 3.03 -16.02 1.01
C PRO A 140 3.09 -17.15 2.06
N PRO A 141 3.69 -18.30 1.73
CA PRO A 141 3.81 -19.42 2.68
C PRO A 141 4.70 -19.04 3.87
N THR A 142 4.45 -19.64 5.01
CA THR A 142 5.35 -19.55 6.15
C THR A 142 6.60 -20.39 5.88
N LEU A 143 7.79 -19.81 6.12
CA LEU A 143 9.06 -20.50 5.90
C LEU A 143 9.46 -21.43 7.06
N ILE A 144 8.65 -21.51 8.12
CA ILE A 144 8.86 -22.43 9.25
C ILE A 144 8.64 -23.88 8.78
N ASP A 145 7.66 -24.08 7.89
CA ASP A 145 7.31 -25.40 7.31
C ASP A 145 7.11 -25.22 5.79
N PRO A 146 8.22 -25.07 5.03
CA PRO A 146 8.12 -24.74 3.61
C PRO A 146 7.48 -25.88 2.83
N PRO A 147 6.67 -25.58 1.79
CA PRO A 147 6.10 -26.61 0.91
C PRO A 147 7.21 -27.40 0.23
N LYS A 148 6.94 -28.69 -0.06
CA LYS A 148 7.91 -29.60 -0.69
C LYS A 148 8.21 -29.24 -2.15
N GLY A 149 7.20 -28.72 -2.85
CA GLY A 149 7.30 -28.33 -4.26
C GLY A 149 7.60 -26.83 -4.43
N ASP A 150 7.06 -26.27 -5.51
CA ASP A 150 7.16 -24.82 -5.75
C ASP A 150 6.41 -24.06 -4.66
N ALA A 151 7.10 -23.18 -3.97
CA ALA A 151 6.50 -22.33 -2.93
C ALA A 151 5.37 -21.43 -3.46
N PHE A 152 5.34 -21.16 -4.76
CA PHE A 152 4.29 -20.37 -5.41
C PHE A 152 3.10 -21.21 -5.89
N ALA A 153 3.16 -22.54 -5.88
CA ALA A 153 2.12 -23.43 -6.43
C ALA A 153 0.71 -23.09 -5.95
N CYS A 154 0.52 -22.89 -4.64
CA CYS A 154 -0.81 -22.57 -4.06
C CYS A 154 -1.39 -21.22 -4.53
N ARG A 155 -0.55 -20.32 -5.07
CA ARG A 155 -0.91 -18.99 -5.56
C ARG A 155 -0.88 -18.88 -7.08
N ASN A 156 -0.48 -19.95 -7.75
CA ASN A 156 -0.36 -20.03 -9.21
C ASN A 156 -1.66 -20.57 -9.81
N GLU A 157 -2.42 -19.72 -10.52
CA GLU A 157 -3.65 -20.12 -11.21
C GLU A 157 -3.42 -21.21 -12.28
N GLN A 158 -2.17 -21.35 -12.74
CA GLN A 158 -1.74 -22.31 -13.76
C GLN A 158 -0.85 -23.41 -13.18
N ALA A 159 -0.94 -23.68 -11.86
CA ALA A 159 -0.12 -24.70 -11.22
C ALA A 159 -0.38 -26.11 -11.81
N LEU A 160 0.71 -26.82 -12.07
CA LEU A 160 0.70 -28.20 -12.50
C LEU A 160 0.75 -29.13 -11.26
N ALA A 161 0.36 -30.38 -11.40
CA ALA A 161 0.44 -31.33 -10.29
C ALA A 161 1.86 -31.48 -9.72
N ILE A 162 2.86 -31.40 -10.57
CA ILE A 162 4.27 -31.48 -10.18
C ILE A 162 4.73 -30.28 -9.33
N ASP A 163 4.12 -29.10 -9.50
CA ASP A 163 4.44 -27.92 -8.69
C ASP A 163 4.22 -28.16 -7.19
N TYR A 164 3.33 -29.07 -6.80
CA TYR A 164 3.05 -29.43 -5.40
C TYR A 164 3.99 -30.51 -4.85
N GLU A 165 4.68 -31.26 -5.72
CA GLU A 165 5.49 -32.42 -5.35
C GLU A 165 6.98 -32.15 -5.40
N GLU A 166 7.45 -31.41 -6.42
CA GLU A 166 8.86 -31.16 -6.71
C GLU A 166 9.13 -29.69 -7.02
N GLU A 167 10.27 -29.18 -6.54
CA GLU A 167 10.73 -27.83 -6.87
C GLU A 167 11.14 -27.75 -8.34
N PRO A 168 10.71 -26.69 -9.07
CA PRO A 168 11.15 -26.50 -10.44
C PRO A 168 12.64 -26.14 -10.49
N PRO A 169 13.41 -26.76 -11.38
CA PRO A 169 14.78 -26.32 -11.65
C PRO A 169 14.79 -24.98 -12.38
N MET A 170 15.94 -24.31 -12.37
CA MET A 170 16.15 -23.11 -13.19
C MET A 170 16.29 -23.50 -14.66
N PHE A 171 15.27 -23.23 -15.46
CA PHE A 171 15.29 -23.41 -16.91
C PHE A 171 15.96 -22.22 -17.59
N GLN A 172 16.88 -22.47 -18.50
CA GLN A 172 17.51 -21.45 -19.32
C GLN A 172 16.60 -21.08 -20.50
N ILE A 173 16.31 -19.78 -20.65
CA ILE A 173 15.47 -19.22 -21.72
C ILE A 173 16.35 -18.53 -22.75
N SER A 174 17.33 -17.74 -22.30
CA SER A 174 18.37 -17.11 -23.08
C SER A 174 19.73 -17.24 -22.38
N ASP A 175 20.78 -16.65 -22.92
CA ASP A 175 22.12 -16.64 -22.29
C ASP A 175 22.11 -15.93 -20.93
N THR A 176 21.17 -15.02 -20.71
CA THR A 176 21.05 -14.18 -19.51
C THR A 176 19.78 -14.41 -18.72
N HIS A 177 18.74 -15.07 -19.31
CA HIS A 177 17.42 -15.25 -18.72
C HIS A 177 17.17 -16.68 -18.27
N PHE A 178 16.84 -16.84 -16.99
CA PHE A 178 16.54 -18.12 -16.35
C PHE A 178 15.31 -18.00 -15.47
N ALA A 179 14.44 -19.02 -15.45
CA ALA A 179 13.26 -19.05 -14.57
C ALA A 179 12.99 -20.45 -14.01
N ALA A 180 12.59 -20.50 -12.74
CA ALA A 180 12.27 -21.73 -12.03
C ALA A 180 10.75 -22.00 -12.10
N THR A 181 10.28 -22.57 -13.19
CA THR A 181 8.85 -22.91 -13.34
C THR A 181 8.67 -24.12 -14.25
N TRP A 182 7.87 -25.10 -13.82
CA TRP A 182 7.58 -26.30 -14.60
C TRP A 182 6.83 -26.02 -15.91
N THR A 183 6.22 -24.85 -16.07
CA THR A 183 5.58 -24.45 -17.34
C THR A 183 6.57 -24.33 -18.51
N LEU A 184 7.87 -24.25 -18.24
CA LEU A 184 8.94 -24.22 -19.24
C LEU A 184 9.45 -25.62 -19.60
N ASP A 185 9.07 -26.66 -18.90
CA ASP A 185 9.43 -28.04 -19.25
C ASP A 185 8.80 -28.42 -20.60
N ALA A 186 9.60 -29.03 -21.47
CA ALA A 186 9.16 -29.44 -22.82
C ALA A 186 7.95 -30.39 -22.77
N ARG A 187 7.81 -31.17 -21.69
CA ARG A 187 6.67 -32.08 -21.48
C ARG A 187 5.37 -31.34 -21.19
N ALA A 188 5.44 -30.22 -20.49
CA ALA A 188 4.29 -29.37 -20.21
C ALA A 188 3.82 -28.59 -21.45
N GLN A 189 4.75 -28.26 -22.36
CA GLN A 189 4.46 -27.51 -23.59
C GLN A 189 3.84 -28.38 -24.71
N GLN A 190 4.03 -29.71 -24.66
CA GLN A 190 3.50 -30.65 -25.66
C GLN A 190 2.03 -31.05 -25.39
N GLY A 191 1.28 -30.23 -24.68
CA GLY A 191 -0.08 -30.39 -24.18
C GLY A 191 -1.05 -31.17 -25.06
N GLY A 192 -1.22 -32.47 -24.74
CA GLY A 192 -2.25 -33.35 -25.31
C GLY A 192 -2.42 -34.64 -24.55
N SER A 193 -1.40 -35.14 -23.87
CA SER A 193 -1.43 -36.43 -23.17
C SER A 193 -1.29 -36.36 -21.64
N GLY A 194 -1.04 -35.17 -21.09
CA GLY A 194 -0.90 -34.97 -19.64
C GLY A 194 -2.22 -34.97 -18.88
N GLU A 195 -3.30 -34.50 -19.51
CA GLU A 195 -4.63 -34.47 -18.87
C GLU A 195 -5.19 -35.87 -18.51
N GLU A 196 -4.84 -36.88 -19.29
CA GLU A 196 -5.34 -38.23 -19.04
C GLU A 196 -4.62 -38.96 -17.91
N LYS A 197 -3.31 -38.69 -17.69
CA LYS A 197 -2.55 -39.20 -16.53
C LYS A 197 -2.87 -38.41 -15.24
N VAL A 198 -3.18 -37.13 -15.36
CA VAL A 198 -3.65 -36.27 -14.24
C VAL A 198 -5.04 -36.71 -13.76
N ARG A 199 -5.89 -37.24 -14.65
CA ARG A 199 -7.21 -37.74 -14.27
C ARG A 199 -7.19 -39.03 -13.43
N GLN A 200 -6.12 -39.82 -13.47
CA GLN A 200 -6.03 -41.08 -12.69
C GLN A 200 -5.41 -40.93 -11.30
N SER A 201 -4.58 -39.89 -11.04
CA SER A 201 -4.18 -39.51 -9.68
C SER A 201 -5.06 -38.43 -9.06
N GLY A 202 -6.09 -38.03 -9.80
CA GLY A 202 -6.82 -36.76 -9.70
C GLY A 202 -7.90 -36.63 -8.63
N SER A 203 -8.08 -37.56 -7.69
CA SER A 203 -9.02 -37.34 -6.58
C SER A 203 -8.42 -36.50 -5.45
N ASN A 204 -7.12 -36.64 -5.17
CA ASN A 204 -6.46 -35.90 -4.11
C ASN A 204 -5.99 -34.47 -4.55
N VAL A 205 -5.49 -34.33 -5.78
CA VAL A 205 -5.01 -33.03 -6.30
C VAL A 205 -6.17 -32.08 -6.58
N LYS A 206 -7.30 -32.58 -7.12
CA LYS A 206 -8.51 -31.75 -7.27
C LYS A 206 -9.09 -31.30 -5.94
N SER A 207 -9.04 -32.14 -4.90
CA SER A 207 -9.48 -31.73 -3.57
C SER A 207 -8.53 -30.69 -2.95
N MET A 208 -7.21 -30.81 -3.18
CA MET A 208 -6.22 -29.82 -2.73
C MET A 208 -6.31 -28.51 -3.54
N GLN A 209 -6.48 -28.57 -4.87
CA GLN A 209 -6.72 -27.41 -5.71
C GLN A 209 -8.06 -26.74 -5.38
N GLN A 210 -9.12 -27.51 -5.20
CA GLN A 210 -10.44 -26.99 -4.80
C GLN A 210 -10.41 -26.44 -3.37
N ALA A 211 -9.69 -27.05 -2.45
CA ALA A 211 -9.50 -26.53 -1.10
C ALA A 211 -8.63 -25.25 -1.12
N ALA A 212 -7.55 -25.22 -1.91
CA ALA A 212 -6.72 -24.03 -2.09
C ALA A 212 -7.46 -22.92 -2.85
N MET A 213 -8.18 -23.25 -3.95
CA MET A 213 -9.03 -22.29 -4.66
C MET A 213 -10.23 -21.84 -3.84
N ALA A 214 -10.84 -22.72 -3.05
CA ALA A 214 -11.91 -22.34 -2.14
C ALA A 214 -11.42 -21.48 -0.98
N ALA A 215 -10.20 -21.69 -0.50
CA ALA A 215 -9.54 -20.80 0.44
C ALA A 215 -9.26 -19.43 -0.21
N VAL A 216 -8.70 -19.43 -1.43
CA VAL A 216 -8.43 -18.21 -2.22
C VAL A 216 -9.73 -17.49 -2.61
N GLN A 217 -10.78 -18.22 -2.99
CA GLN A 217 -12.10 -17.63 -3.27
C GLN A 217 -12.77 -17.10 -2.01
N ARG A 218 -12.58 -17.75 -0.86
CA ARG A 218 -13.02 -17.22 0.45
C ARG A 218 -12.24 -15.97 0.85
N GLU A 219 -10.96 -15.89 0.55
CA GLU A 219 -10.13 -14.70 0.79
C GLU A 219 -10.50 -13.53 -0.14
N ASN A 220 -10.97 -13.80 -1.36
CA ASN A 220 -11.35 -12.80 -2.36
C ASN A 220 -12.86 -12.57 -2.48
N SER A 221 -13.72 -13.38 -1.84
CA SER A 221 -15.17 -13.15 -1.79
C SER A 221 -15.49 -12.23 -0.61
N TRP A 222 -15.84 -11.00 -0.94
CA TRP A 222 -16.41 -10.06 0.02
C TRP A 222 -17.78 -10.59 0.46
N PRO A 223 -18.13 -10.53 1.76
CA PRO A 223 -19.46 -10.93 2.21
C PRO A 223 -20.48 -9.93 1.66
N ASP A 224 -21.23 -10.36 0.64
CA ASP A 224 -22.43 -9.68 0.22
C ASP A 224 -23.47 -9.75 1.34
N GLU A 225 -24.07 -8.60 1.66
CA GLU A 225 -25.23 -8.43 2.55
C GLU A 225 -25.01 -8.58 4.06
N ALA A 226 -24.62 -7.51 4.76
CA ALA A 226 -25.08 -7.26 6.15
C ALA A 226 -24.72 -5.89 6.75
N LEU A 227 -24.59 -4.84 5.95
CA LEU A 227 -24.45 -3.48 6.52
C LEU A 227 -25.45 -2.53 5.86
N CYS A 228 -26.58 -2.39 6.38
CA CYS A 228 -27.60 -1.35 6.25
C CYS A 228 -29.00 -1.91 6.08
N THR A 229 -29.69 -2.16 7.16
CA THR A 229 -31.08 -1.71 7.35
C THR A 229 -31.47 -1.92 8.80
N GLY A 230 -31.37 -0.85 9.56
CA GLY A 230 -32.12 -0.76 10.83
C GLY A 230 -33.56 -0.40 10.52
N GLU A 231 -34.41 -1.39 10.31
CA GLU A 231 -35.86 -1.24 10.51
C GLU A 231 -36.44 -2.59 10.95
N HIS A 232 -37.22 -2.52 12.04
CA HIS A 232 -37.91 -3.64 12.64
C HIS A 232 -38.95 -4.24 11.67
N GLY A 233 -38.87 -5.55 11.45
CA GLY A 233 -39.93 -6.25 10.73
C GLY A 233 -39.67 -7.75 10.62
N THR A 234 -40.20 -8.51 11.57
CA THR A 234 -40.33 -9.97 11.50
C THR A 234 -40.98 -10.42 10.19
N ARG A 235 -40.29 -11.20 9.38
CA ARG A 235 -40.92 -12.05 8.33
C ARG A 235 -40.22 -13.38 8.19
N HIS A 236 -41.02 -14.43 8.13
CA HIS A 236 -40.72 -15.83 7.93
C HIS A 236 -39.83 -16.08 6.69
N MET A 237 -38.82 -16.94 6.88
CA MET A 237 -38.02 -17.49 5.78
C MET A 237 -38.78 -18.61 5.08
N ASP A 238 -39.03 -18.43 3.79
CA ASP A 238 -39.42 -19.48 2.89
C ASP A 238 -38.18 -19.99 2.13
N GLN A 239 -37.99 -21.31 2.16
CA GLN A 239 -36.89 -22.00 1.46
C GLN A 239 -37.19 -22.07 -0.03
N GLN A 240 -36.44 -21.37 -0.90
CA GLN A 240 -36.41 -21.71 -2.31
C GLN A 240 -35.05 -21.47 -2.98
N LYS A 241 -34.48 -22.59 -3.42
CA LYS A 241 -33.60 -22.81 -4.59
C LYS A 241 -32.36 -21.91 -4.77
N ILE A 242 -31.24 -22.50 -4.38
CA ILE A 242 -29.90 -22.11 -4.83
C ILE A 242 -29.80 -22.34 -6.35
N ARG A 243 -29.65 -21.27 -7.12
CA ARG A 243 -29.20 -21.30 -8.52
C ARG A 243 -27.69 -21.12 -8.53
N GLU A 244 -27.00 -21.96 -9.30
CA GLU A 244 -25.57 -21.82 -9.60
C GLU A 244 -25.32 -20.45 -10.26
N PRO A 245 -24.23 -19.72 -9.91
CA PRO A 245 -23.92 -18.48 -10.57
C PRO A 245 -23.30 -18.76 -11.94
N GLU A 246 -24.01 -18.36 -12.98
CA GLU A 246 -23.44 -18.15 -14.30
C GLU A 246 -22.29 -17.15 -14.23
N SER A 247 -21.25 -17.38 -15.02
CA SER A 247 -20.06 -16.55 -15.18
C SER A 247 -20.42 -15.05 -15.21
N ALA A 248 -20.15 -14.35 -14.12
CA ALA A 248 -20.36 -12.93 -14.03
C ALA A 248 -19.36 -12.20 -14.94
N SER A 249 -19.84 -11.68 -16.04
CA SER A 249 -19.18 -10.64 -16.81
C SER A 249 -19.02 -9.42 -15.90
N VAL A 250 -17.79 -9.09 -15.55
CA VAL A 250 -17.45 -7.88 -14.78
C VAL A 250 -17.98 -6.67 -15.54
N SER A 251 -19.05 -6.08 -15.05
CA SER A 251 -19.58 -4.83 -15.58
C SER A 251 -18.61 -3.71 -15.18
N VAL A 252 -18.02 -3.08 -16.19
CA VAL A 252 -17.17 -1.89 -16.01
C VAL A 252 -18.07 -0.76 -15.50
N HIS A 253 -18.02 -0.47 -14.22
CA HIS A 253 -18.65 0.73 -13.67
C HIS A 253 -17.70 1.91 -13.84
N PRO A 254 -18.11 2.99 -14.54
CA PRO A 254 -17.28 4.19 -14.65
C PRO A 254 -17.03 4.77 -13.25
N ARG A 255 -15.82 5.32 -13.03
CA ARG A 255 -15.49 6.05 -11.79
C ARG A 255 -16.69 6.93 -11.40
N ARG A 256 -17.16 6.75 -10.19
CA ARG A 256 -18.29 7.53 -9.66
C ARG A 256 -17.85 8.99 -9.60
N THR A 257 -18.24 9.78 -10.60
CA THR A 257 -18.08 11.23 -10.50
C THR A 257 -19.03 11.72 -9.42
N LEU A 258 -18.48 12.10 -8.26
CA LEU A 258 -19.28 12.69 -7.20
C LEU A 258 -19.96 13.95 -7.74
N PRO A 259 -21.30 14.11 -7.57
CA PRO A 259 -21.98 15.30 -7.98
C PRO A 259 -21.35 16.53 -7.33
N LEU A 260 -21.19 17.62 -8.10
CA LEU A 260 -20.64 18.90 -7.60
C LEU A 260 -21.37 19.43 -6.36
N ASN A 261 -22.62 19.02 -6.13
CA ASN A 261 -23.48 19.40 -5.01
C ASN A 261 -23.47 18.38 -3.85
N SER A 262 -22.49 17.44 -3.77
CA SER A 262 -22.41 16.53 -2.63
C SER A 262 -22.17 17.30 -1.33
N GLU A 263 -22.76 16.82 -0.23
CA GLU A 263 -22.62 17.37 1.11
C GLU A 263 -21.13 17.45 1.53
N ILE A 264 -20.71 18.59 2.06
CA ILE A 264 -19.37 18.77 2.64
C ILE A 264 -19.37 18.08 4.01
N LEU A 265 -18.56 17.02 4.15
CA LEU A 265 -18.39 16.30 5.39
C LEU A 265 -17.34 16.92 6.30
N LEU A 266 -16.18 17.29 5.71
CA LEU A 266 -15.07 17.93 6.41
C LEU A 266 -14.74 19.28 5.74
N ASP A 267 -14.66 20.34 6.53
CA ASP A 267 -14.23 21.67 6.11
C ASP A 267 -13.04 22.14 6.95
N VAL A 268 -11.91 22.36 6.30
CA VAL A 268 -10.68 22.87 6.91
C VAL A 268 -10.43 24.26 6.37
N SER A 269 -10.43 25.26 7.25
CA SER A 269 -10.33 26.68 6.87
C SER A 269 -9.21 27.38 7.61
N HIS A 270 -8.24 27.94 6.85
CA HIS A 270 -7.12 28.75 7.34
C HIS A 270 -6.29 28.08 8.43
N LEU A 271 -6.09 26.73 8.31
CA LEU A 271 -5.43 25.92 9.33
C LEU A 271 -3.94 26.27 9.40
N THR A 272 -3.50 26.70 10.58
CA THR A 272 -2.09 27.00 10.87
C THR A 272 -1.63 26.29 12.13
N GLN A 273 -0.47 25.62 12.05
CA GLN A 273 0.13 24.92 13.19
C GLN A 273 1.58 25.32 13.38
N VAL A 274 1.90 25.78 14.59
CA VAL A 274 3.26 26.16 14.99
C VAL A 274 3.70 25.33 16.18
N TYR A 275 4.85 24.69 16.06
CA TYR A 275 5.50 23.97 17.15
C TYR A 275 6.64 24.79 17.74
N THR A 276 6.78 24.76 19.06
CA THR A 276 7.93 25.36 19.74
C THR A 276 9.01 24.31 19.91
N LEU A 277 10.16 24.52 19.30
CA LEU A 277 11.33 23.66 19.38
C LEU A 277 12.19 24.00 20.60
N PRO A 278 13.10 23.08 21.04
CA PRO A 278 14.08 23.38 22.06
C PRO A 278 14.86 24.65 21.73
N GLY A 279 15.03 25.53 22.73
CA GLY A 279 15.65 26.85 22.53
C GLY A 279 14.69 27.95 22.09
N GLY A 280 13.36 27.73 22.17
CA GLY A 280 12.33 28.75 21.90
C GLY A 280 12.09 29.07 20.42
N ARG A 281 12.78 28.37 19.51
CA ARG A 281 12.56 28.54 18.05
C ARG A 281 11.20 27.99 17.67
N LYS A 282 10.48 28.71 16.79
CA LYS A 282 9.17 28.31 16.27
C LYS A 282 9.33 27.66 14.89
N ALA A 283 8.75 26.47 14.73
CA ALA A 283 8.63 25.78 13.45
C ALA A 283 7.17 25.80 13.00
N LYS A 284 6.89 26.42 11.87
CA LYS A 284 5.55 26.47 11.27
C LYS A 284 5.36 25.22 10.43
N ALA A 285 4.60 24.26 10.95
CA ALA A 285 4.33 22.99 10.27
C ALA A 285 3.18 23.10 9.26
N LEU A 286 2.20 23.99 9.52
CA LEU A 286 1.11 24.33 8.60
C LEU A 286 0.99 25.85 8.51
N ASP A 287 0.77 26.34 7.31
CA ASP A 287 0.68 27.76 6.97
C ASP A 287 -0.54 28.01 6.08
N ASP A 288 -1.66 28.42 6.70
CA ASP A 288 -2.88 28.83 6.02
C ASP A 288 -3.47 27.77 5.05
N VAL A 289 -3.66 26.54 5.55
CA VAL A 289 -4.16 25.42 4.76
C VAL A 289 -5.69 25.42 4.78
N SER A 290 -6.32 25.37 3.58
CA SER A 290 -7.77 25.30 3.43
C SER A 290 -8.17 24.28 2.37
N PHE A 291 -9.07 23.37 2.70
CA PHE A 291 -9.67 22.40 1.78
C PHE A 291 -10.96 21.81 2.35
N GLN A 292 -11.74 21.18 1.47
CA GLN A 292 -12.99 20.52 1.83
C GLN A 292 -13.00 19.09 1.30
N ILE A 293 -13.59 18.18 2.07
CA ILE A 293 -13.84 16.79 1.66
C ILE A 293 -15.35 16.55 1.66
N ARG A 294 -15.85 15.97 0.58
CA ARG A 294 -17.26 15.65 0.40
C ARG A 294 -17.56 14.25 0.92
N LYS A 295 -18.81 14.03 1.30
CA LYS A 295 -19.28 12.71 1.74
C LYS A 295 -19.11 11.67 0.62
N GLY A 296 -18.50 10.52 0.96
CA GLY A 296 -18.19 9.45 0.02
C GLY A 296 -16.98 9.71 -0.88
N GLU A 297 -16.21 10.78 -0.63
CA GLU A 297 -14.99 11.14 -1.37
C GLU A 297 -13.75 10.46 -0.79
N ILE A 298 -12.84 9.99 -1.64
CA ILE A 298 -11.46 9.71 -1.26
C ILE A 298 -10.61 10.92 -1.67
N PHE A 299 -10.27 11.75 -0.71
CA PHE A 299 -9.40 12.91 -0.91
C PHE A 299 -7.95 12.53 -0.62
N GLY A 300 -7.09 12.57 -1.65
CA GLY A 300 -5.66 12.30 -1.55
C GLY A 300 -4.88 13.53 -1.06
N LEU A 301 -3.95 13.34 -0.12
CA LEU A 301 -3.04 14.39 0.31
C LEU A 301 -1.61 13.94 0.08
N VAL A 302 -0.89 14.59 -0.84
CA VAL A 302 0.45 14.22 -1.28
C VAL A 302 1.47 15.34 -1.05
N GLY A 303 2.75 15.01 -1.09
CA GLY A 303 3.87 15.96 -0.93
C GLY A 303 5.05 15.33 -0.21
N GLU A 304 6.17 16.04 -0.13
CA GLU A 304 7.40 15.58 0.51
C GLU A 304 7.24 15.27 2.00
N SER A 305 8.16 14.47 2.54
CA SER A 305 8.26 14.22 3.97
C SER A 305 8.50 15.55 4.72
N GLY A 306 7.74 15.76 5.79
CA GLY A 306 7.79 17.03 6.53
C GLY A 306 6.97 18.17 5.92
N SER A 307 6.23 17.98 4.82
CA SER A 307 5.36 19.02 4.25
C SER A 307 4.11 19.33 5.08
N GLY A 308 3.85 18.57 6.17
CA GLY A 308 2.74 18.84 7.10
C GLY A 308 1.55 17.89 7.01
N LYS A 309 1.55 16.89 6.12
CA LYS A 309 0.44 15.93 5.89
C LYS A 309 -0.06 15.25 7.18
N SER A 310 0.82 14.58 7.91
CA SER A 310 0.46 13.93 9.18
C SER A 310 0.07 14.93 10.28
N THR A 311 0.54 16.19 10.18
CA THR A 311 0.07 17.27 11.08
C THR A 311 -1.39 17.61 10.79
N ILE A 312 -1.80 17.66 9.53
CA ILE A 312 -3.22 17.84 9.13
C ILE A 312 -4.05 16.70 9.69
N ALA A 313 -3.62 15.44 9.48
CA ALA A 313 -4.31 14.26 10.02
C ALA A 313 -4.55 14.38 11.54
N ARG A 314 -3.52 14.72 12.29
CA ARG A 314 -3.60 14.90 13.76
C ARG A 314 -4.53 16.05 14.17
N CYS A 315 -4.52 17.17 13.43
CA CYS A 315 -5.42 18.29 13.69
C CYS A 315 -6.87 17.92 13.40
N VAL A 316 -7.14 17.29 12.24
CA VAL A 316 -8.47 16.81 11.84
C VAL A 316 -9.04 15.83 12.84
N MET A 317 -8.22 14.92 13.37
CA MET A 317 -8.62 13.95 14.40
C MET A 317 -8.64 14.51 15.83
N ASN A 318 -8.39 15.81 16.02
CA ASN A 318 -8.30 16.46 17.34
C ASN A 318 -7.22 15.85 18.26
N LEU A 319 -6.22 15.20 17.71
CA LEU A 319 -5.03 14.71 18.45
C LEU A 319 -4.06 15.86 18.75
N THR A 320 -4.06 16.88 17.89
CA THR A 320 -3.30 18.12 18.07
C THR A 320 -4.25 19.29 17.86
N ARG A 321 -4.22 20.25 18.79
CA ARG A 321 -5.01 21.48 18.63
C ARG A 321 -4.27 22.44 17.70
N PRO A 322 -4.91 22.93 16.62
CA PRO A 322 -4.28 23.90 15.72
C PRO A 322 -4.02 25.23 16.43
N SER A 323 -2.98 25.94 15.99
CA SER A 323 -2.65 27.27 16.50
C SER A 323 -3.66 28.32 16.05
N HIS A 324 -4.11 28.25 14.78
CA HIS A 324 -5.14 29.10 14.17
C HIS A 324 -5.96 28.33 13.15
N GLY A 325 -7.10 28.89 12.76
CA GLY A 325 -8.02 28.29 11.79
C GLY A 325 -9.14 27.49 12.43
N SER A 326 -10.01 26.93 11.59
CA SER A 326 -11.16 26.12 12.03
C SER A 326 -11.23 24.78 11.29
N ILE A 327 -11.79 23.79 11.95
CA ILE A 327 -12.06 22.46 11.41
C ILE A 327 -13.52 22.14 11.69
N GLY A 328 -14.33 22.08 10.63
CA GLY A 328 -15.73 21.72 10.66
C GLY A 328 -15.93 20.25 10.24
N TYR A 329 -16.67 19.48 11.01
CA TYR A 329 -17.15 18.14 10.65
C TYR A 329 -18.67 18.14 10.69
N ARG A 330 -19.35 17.88 9.59
CA ARG A 330 -20.82 18.05 9.46
C ARG A 330 -21.29 19.42 9.97
N GLY A 331 -20.55 20.49 9.68
CA GLY A 331 -20.85 21.84 10.16
C GLY A 331 -20.56 22.07 11.64
N ILE A 332 -20.06 21.08 12.38
CA ILE A 332 -19.68 21.19 13.80
C ILE A 332 -18.21 21.60 13.90
N GLU A 333 -17.91 22.75 14.49
CA GLU A 333 -16.53 23.21 14.71
C GLU A 333 -15.83 22.33 15.77
N THR A 334 -14.96 21.41 15.32
CA THR A 334 -14.38 20.38 16.18
C THR A 334 -13.18 20.84 16.99
N ASN A 335 -12.48 21.90 16.57
CA ASN A 335 -11.34 22.45 17.30
C ASN A 335 -11.73 23.43 18.43
N ASN A 336 -13.00 23.79 18.56
CA ASN A 336 -13.54 24.48 19.74
C ASN A 336 -13.71 23.49 20.89
N PRO A 337 -13.02 23.68 22.05
CA PRO A 337 -13.05 22.69 23.14
C PRO A 337 -14.44 22.44 23.76
N LEU A 338 -15.29 23.48 23.81
CA LEU A 338 -16.64 23.35 24.38
C LEU A 338 -17.54 22.54 23.43
N VAL A 339 -17.47 22.84 22.14
CA VAL A 339 -18.23 22.14 21.11
C VAL A 339 -17.75 20.69 20.99
N TYR A 340 -16.43 20.47 20.98
CA TYR A 340 -15.85 19.12 20.95
C TYR A 340 -16.31 18.28 22.15
N ARG A 341 -16.28 18.83 23.38
CA ARG A 341 -16.72 18.10 24.59
C ARG A 341 -18.18 17.66 24.48
N LYS A 342 -19.05 18.51 23.93
CA LYS A 342 -20.48 18.21 23.74
C LYS A 342 -20.70 17.05 22.76
N HIS A 343 -19.91 16.98 21.69
CA HIS A 343 -20.07 16.02 20.60
C HIS A 343 -19.02 14.90 20.63
N LYS A 344 -18.21 14.80 21.68
CA LYS A 344 -17.03 13.92 21.76
C LYS A 344 -17.31 12.47 21.37
N ARG A 345 -18.38 11.87 21.91
CA ARG A 345 -18.71 10.46 21.65
C ARG A 345 -19.01 10.22 20.16
N MET A 346 -19.85 11.05 19.56
CA MET A 346 -20.18 11.00 18.13
C MET A 346 -18.91 11.16 17.29
N LEU A 347 -18.13 12.21 17.54
CA LEU A 347 -16.91 12.50 16.80
C LEU A 347 -15.85 11.39 16.88
N GLN A 348 -15.76 10.69 18.03
CA GLN A 348 -14.85 9.56 18.20
C GLN A 348 -15.39 8.25 17.62
N SER A 349 -16.69 8.12 17.44
CA SER A 349 -17.31 6.97 16.79
C SER A 349 -17.26 7.09 15.26
N GLU A 350 -17.64 8.25 14.73
CA GLU A 350 -17.79 8.48 13.30
C GLU A 350 -16.48 8.76 12.58
N ARG A 351 -15.40 9.12 13.31
CA ARG A 351 -14.09 9.43 12.72
C ARG A 351 -13.03 8.50 13.28
N GLN A 352 -12.35 7.78 12.42
CA GLN A 352 -11.28 6.86 12.79
C GLN A 352 -9.97 7.20 12.06
N ILE A 353 -8.84 6.75 12.60
CA ILE A 353 -7.53 6.93 12.00
C ILE A 353 -6.78 5.61 11.91
N ILE A 354 -6.18 5.37 10.75
CA ILE A 354 -5.22 4.31 10.51
C ILE A 354 -3.85 4.98 10.46
N PHE A 355 -2.97 4.60 11.38
CA PHE A 355 -1.63 5.20 11.51
C PHE A 355 -0.63 4.56 10.55
N GLN A 356 0.39 5.31 10.18
CA GLN A 356 1.49 4.93 9.29
C GLN A 356 2.22 3.66 9.74
N ASP A 357 2.53 3.54 11.02
CA ASP A 357 3.20 2.39 11.59
C ASP A 357 2.20 1.51 12.36
N SER A 358 1.74 0.44 11.70
CA SER A 358 0.84 -0.54 12.32
C SER A 358 1.50 -1.29 13.48
N ALA A 359 2.83 -1.50 13.45
CA ALA A 359 3.52 -2.21 14.51
C ALA A 359 3.50 -1.42 15.83
N SER A 360 3.72 -0.11 15.78
CA SER A 360 3.66 0.76 16.97
C SER A 360 2.22 1.12 17.38
N SER A 361 1.25 0.97 16.48
CA SER A 361 -0.15 1.31 16.75
C SER A 361 -0.97 0.21 17.43
N LEU A 362 -0.47 -1.02 17.44
CA LEU A 362 -1.09 -2.18 18.08
C LEU A 362 -0.37 -2.49 19.40
N ASP A 363 -1.10 -2.65 20.50
CA ASP A 363 -0.50 -3.05 21.78
C ASP A 363 0.03 -4.50 21.67
N PRO A 364 1.35 -4.74 21.77
CA PRO A 364 1.93 -6.08 21.61
C PRO A 364 1.54 -7.07 22.71
N ARG A 365 0.91 -6.61 23.78
CA ARG A 365 0.46 -7.42 24.93
C ARG A 365 -1.00 -7.85 24.82
N MET A 366 -1.74 -7.31 23.87
CA MET A 366 -3.14 -7.64 23.65
C MET A 366 -3.30 -8.65 22.53
N LYS A 367 -4.29 -9.54 22.65
CA LYS A 367 -4.70 -10.41 21.56
C LYS A 367 -5.38 -9.62 20.45
N ILE A 368 -5.32 -10.10 19.22
CA ILE A 368 -5.93 -9.43 18.06
C ILE A 368 -7.41 -9.19 18.25
N CYS A 369 -8.15 -10.18 18.79
CA CYS A 369 -9.57 -10.03 19.14
C CYS A 369 -9.83 -8.82 20.05
N ASP A 370 -8.98 -8.64 21.08
CA ASP A 370 -9.12 -7.54 22.02
C ASP A 370 -8.77 -6.19 21.40
N ILE A 371 -7.76 -6.15 20.53
CA ILE A 371 -7.34 -4.94 19.80
C ILE A 371 -8.46 -4.47 18.86
N VAL A 372 -9.04 -5.37 18.07
CA VAL A 372 -10.13 -5.02 17.13
C VAL A 372 -11.37 -4.57 17.86
N ALA A 373 -11.70 -5.23 18.99
CA ALA A 373 -12.88 -4.88 19.80
C ALA A 373 -12.67 -3.67 20.75
N GLU A 374 -11.43 -3.20 20.91
CA GLU A 374 -11.08 -2.14 21.88
C GLU A 374 -11.91 -0.85 21.70
N PRO A 375 -12.08 -0.28 20.49
CA PRO A 375 -12.86 0.93 20.31
C PRO A 375 -14.30 0.78 20.79
N MET A 376 -14.93 -0.37 20.54
CA MET A 376 -16.29 -0.66 21.00
C MET A 376 -16.36 -0.77 22.52
N LYS A 377 -15.37 -1.44 23.16
CA LYS A 377 -15.27 -1.53 24.63
C LYS A 377 -15.18 -0.13 25.26
N ILE A 378 -14.30 0.74 24.72
CA ILE A 378 -14.10 2.10 25.25
C ILE A 378 -15.38 2.95 25.11
N GLN A 379 -16.05 2.88 23.95
CA GLN A 379 -17.29 3.64 23.70
C GLN A 379 -18.53 2.99 24.34
N LYS A 380 -18.39 1.81 24.93
CA LYS A 380 -19.50 1.01 25.48
C LYS A 380 -20.60 0.78 24.44
N ARG A 381 -20.21 0.53 23.20
CA ARG A 381 -21.14 0.21 22.11
C ARG A 381 -21.56 -1.24 22.22
N ILE A 382 -22.86 -1.50 22.05
CA ILE A 382 -23.39 -2.87 21.99
C ILE A 382 -22.95 -3.45 20.64
N PRO A 383 -22.27 -4.61 20.63
CA PRO A 383 -21.85 -5.23 19.37
C PRO A 383 -23.07 -5.64 18.53
N PRO A 384 -23.17 -5.20 17.25
CA PRO A 384 -24.29 -5.56 16.37
C PRO A 384 -24.46 -7.08 16.21
N ARG A 385 -23.37 -7.85 16.31
CA ARG A 385 -23.34 -9.33 16.13
C ARG A 385 -23.41 -10.11 17.45
N GLY A 386 -23.95 -9.49 18.51
CA GLY A 386 -24.23 -10.13 19.81
C GLY A 386 -23.03 -10.26 20.75
N SER A 387 -21.78 -10.33 20.25
CA SER A 387 -20.58 -10.37 21.09
C SER A 387 -19.41 -9.59 20.46
N LEU A 388 -18.51 -9.11 21.33
CA LEU A 388 -17.29 -8.42 20.87
C LEU A 388 -16.38 -9.34 20.03
N ARG A 389 -16.37 -10.64 20.34
CA ARG A 389 -15.58 -11.62 19.57
C ARG A 389 -16.17 -11.85 18.18
N ALA A 390 -17.50 -12.01 18.09
CA ALA A 390 -18.17 -12.18 16.80
C ALA A 390 -18.02 -10.92 15.91
N GLU A 391 -18.02 -9.75 16.53
CA GLU A 391 -17.75 -8.50 15.80
C GLU A 391 -16.29 -8.41 15.33
N ALA A 392 -15.34 -8.76 16.20
CA ALA A 392 -13.93 -8.80 15.80
C ALA A 392 -13.68 -9.81 14.68
N GLU A 393 -14.29 -11.00 14.75
CA GLU A 393 -14.22 -12.02 13.71
C GLU A 393 -14.75 -11.51 12.37
N PHE A 394 -15.90 -10.85 12.38
CA PHE A 394 -16.47 -10.23 11.19
C PHE A 394 -15.54 -9.18 10.59
N GLN A 395 -15.00 -8.27 11.40
CA GLN A 395 -14.10 -7.21 10.91
C GLN A 395 -12.78 -7.77 10.39
N MET A 396 -12.27 -8.83 11.01
CA MET A 396 -11.08 -9.56 10.52
C MET A 396 -11.35 -10.21 9.16
N HIS A 397 -12.46 -10.96 9.05
CA HIS A 397 -12.85 -11.57 7.79
C HIS A 397 -13.07 -10.51 6.70
N TYR A 398 -13.72 -9.40 7.05
CA TYR A 398 -13.96 -8.27 6.17
C TYR A 398 -12.67 -7.62 5.65
N THR A 399 -11.58 -7.66 6.42
CA THR A 399 -10.26 -7.20 5.98
C THR A 399 -9.38 -8.32 5.37
N GLY A 400 -9.96 -9.50 5.10
CA GLY A 400 -9.28 -10.64 4.49
C GLY A 400 -8.33 -11.37 5.44
N LEU A 401 -8.69 -11.48 6.72
CA LEU A 401 -7.97 -12.27 7.72
C LEU A 401 -8.88 -13.32 8.35
N ASP A 402 -8.37 -14.53 8.51
CA ASP A 402 -9.11 -15.64 9.10
C ASP A 402 -9.28 -15.51 10.62
N ALA A 403 -10.34 -16.15 11.14
CA ALA A 403 -10.65 -16.17 12.56
C ALA A 403 -9.53 -16.79 13.43
N GLU A 404 -8.65 -17.63 12.84
CA GLU A 404 -7.51 -18.21 13.55
C GLU A 404 -6.53 -17.20 14.12
N TYR A 405 -6.46 -15.98 13.51
CA TYR A 405 -5.60 -14.89 13.96
C TYR A 405 -6.12 -14.15 15.19
N LEU A 406 -7.40 -14.33 15.56
CA LEU A 406 -8.03 -13.61 16.70
C LEU A 406 -7.34 -13.86 18.04
N ASP A 407 -6.80 -15.06 18.24
CA ASP A 407 -6.15 -15.45 19.49
C ASP A 407 -4.64 -15.23 19.49
N LYS A 408 -4.06 -14.78 18.37
CA LYS A 408 -2.64 -14.45 18.22
C LYS A 408 -2.33 -13.03 18.76
N TYR A 409 -1.03 -12.77 18.94
CA TYR A 409 -0.50 -11.46 19.30
C TYR A 409 0.07 -10.74 18.07
N PRO A 410 0.19 -9.40 18.07
CA PRO A 410 0.76 -8.65 16.95
C PRO A 410 2.16 -9.10 16.51
N SER A 411 2.98 -9.60 17.43
CA SER A 411 4.33 -10.13 17.14
C SER A 411 4.34 -11.40 16.28
N GLU A 412 3.23 -12.13 16.25
CA GLU A 412 3.08 -13.38 15.49
C GLU A 412 2.57 -13.13 14.07
N LEU A 413 2.29 -11.88 13.71
CA LEU A 413 1.74 -11.47 12.42
C LEU A 413 2.79 -10.83 11.53
N SER A 414 2.64 -11.02 10.21
CA SER A 414 3.41 -10.27 9.20
C SER A 414 3.04 -8.77 9.20
N GLY A 415 3.85 -7.92 8.55
CA GLY A 415 3.56 -6.50 8.42
C GLY A 415 2.20 -6.23 7.79
N GLY A 416 1.88 -6.92 6.70
CA GLY A 416 0.59 -6.79 6.02
C GLY A 416 -0.60 -7.28 6.84
N GLN A 417 -0.43 -8.36 7.60
CA GLN A 417 -1.46 -8.84 8.52
C GLN A 417 -1.71 -7.84 9.65
N ARG A 418 -0.65 -7.26 10.25
CA ARG A 418 -0.81 -6.19 11.25
C ARG A 418 -1.56 -4.98 10.69
N GLN A 419 -1.26 -4.60 9.44
CA GLN A 419 -1.96 -3.49 8.78
C GLN A 419 -3.45 -3.77 8.62
N ARG A 420 -3.83 -4.99 8.20
CA ARG A 420 -5.23 -5.41 8.09
C ARG A 420 -5.94 -5.40 9.45
N VAL A 421 -5.25 -5.80 10.53
CA VAL A 421 -5.77 -5.68 11.91
C VAL A 421 -6.00 -4.23 12.30
N ALA A 422 -5.08 -3.32 11.96
CA ALA A 422 -5.24 -1.89 12.22
C ALA A 422 -6.44 -1.29 11.45
N ILE A 423 -6.66 -1.74 10.21
CA ILE A 423 -7.85 -1.39 9.42
C ILE A 423 -9.11 -1.97 10.07
N ALA A 424 -9.14 -3.27 10.43
CA ALA A 424 -10.26 -3.93 11.10
C ALA A 424 -10.65 -3.20 12.41
N ARG A 425 -9.66 -2.79 13.20
CA ARG A 425 -9.87 -1.98 14.40
C ARG A 425 -10.55 -0.64 14.09
N ALA A 426 -10.11 0.06 13.06
CA ALA A 426 -10.72 1.33 12.65
C ALA A 426 -12.16 1.12 12.16
N LEU A 427 -12.43 0.05 11.42
CA LEU A 427 -13.75 -0.26 10.87
C LEU A 427 -14.75 -0.77 11.94
N SER A 428 -14.28 -1.31 13.07
CA SER A 428 -15.15 -1.86 14.15
C SER A 428 -16.18 -0.86 14.69
N MET A 429 -15.93 0.44 14.47
CA MET A 429 -16.86 1.51 14.86
C MET A 429 -17.82 1.91 13.74
N GLU A 430 -17.74 1.30 12.56
CA GLU A 430 -18.50 1.69 11.35
C GLU A 430 -18.43 3.21 11.11
N PRO A 431 -17.21 3.76 10.92
CA PRO A 431 -17.02 5.19 10.81
C PRO A 431 -17.56 5.73 9.50
N GLU A 432 -17.99 7.00 9.48
CA GLU A 432 -18.30 7.69 8.23
C GLU A 432 -17.06 8.31 7.58
N PHE A 433 -16.05 8.64 8.39
CA PHE A 433 -14.83 9.27 7.95
C PHE A 433 -13.58 8.57 8.50
N VAL A 434 -12.66 8.25 7.62
CA VAL A 434 -11.40 7.59 7.96
C VAL A 434 -10.22 8.42 7.46
N VAL A 435 -9.29 8.71 8.36
CA VAL A 435 -7.97 9.23 7.99
C VAL A 435 -7.03 8.05 7.86
N ALA A 436 -6.46 7.85 6.68
CA ALA A 436 -5.47 6.82 6.41
C ALA A 436 -4.11 7.50 6.18
N ASP A 437 -3.25 7.47 7.21
CA ASP A 437 -1.92 8.11 7.17
C ASP A 437 -0.88 7.08 6.73
N GLU A 438 -0.50 7.13 5.45
CA GLU A 438 0.44 6.22 4.77
C GLU A 438 0.16 4.72 5.01
N PRO A 439 -1.08 4.24 4.78
CA PRO A 439 -1.51 2.91 5.22
C PRO A 439 -0.85 1.75 4.46
N VAL A 440 -0.06 2.02 3.41
CA VAL A 440 0.57 1.00 2.55
C VAL A 440 2.08 1.18 2.40
N ALA A 441 2.70 2.13 3.12
CA ALA A 441 4.09 2.56 2.90
C ALA A 441 5.17 1.48 3.13
N SER A 442 4.89 0.45 3.89
CA SER A 442 5.85 -0.61 4.24
C SER A 442 5.40 -2.00 3.78
N LEU A 443 4.50 -2.04 2.79
CA LEU A 443 3.94 -3.30 2.30
C LEU A 443 4.51 -3.64 0.92
N ASP A 444 4.67 -4.92 0.65
CA ASP A 444 5.00 -5.39 -0.70
C ASP A 444 3.85 -5.09 -1.69
N VAL A 445 4.19 -5.01 -2.98
CA VAL A 445 3.28 -4.61 -4.07
C VAL A 445 1.99 -5.42 -4.08
N SER A 446 2.08 -6.73 -3.78
CA SER A 446 0.91 -7.62 -3.80
C SER A 446 -0.07 -7.30 -2.66
N ILE A 447 0.43 -7.13 -1.44
CA ILE A 447 -0.40 -6.77 -0.27
C ILE A 447 -0.90 -5.34 -0.40
N GLN A 448 -0.08 -4.42 -0.90
CA GLN A 448 -0.46 -3.05 -1.20
C GLN A 448 -1.69 -3.00 -2.13
N ALA A 449 -1.69 -3.75 -3.23
CA ALA A 449 -2.82 -3.82 -4.16
C ALA A 449 -4.10 -4.33 -3.47
N GLN A 450 -4.00 -5.33 -2.59
CA GLN A 450 -5.14 -5.84 -1.83
C GLN A 450 -5.73 -4.79 -0.89
N ILE A 451 -4.89 -4.04 -0.17
CA ILE A 451 -5.35 -2.97 0.73
C ILE A 451 -5.98 -1.80 -0.04
N ILE A 452 -5.43 -1.44 -1.19
CA ILE A 452 -5.98 -0.39 -2.06
C ILE A 452 -7.37 -0.79 -2.57
N ASN A 453 -7.52 -2.04 -3.03
CA ASN A 453 -8.81 -2.57 -3.45
C ASN A 453 -9.82 -2.58 -2.28
N LEU A 454 -9.38 -2.92 -1.06
CA LEU A 454 -10.22 -2.84 0.14
C LEU A 454 -10.73 -1.42 0.38
N PHE A 455 -9.88 -0.39 0.33
CA PHE A 455 -10.32 1.00 0.51
C PHE A 455 -11.32 1.42 -0.56
N ARG A 456 -11.10 1.00 -1.81
CA ARG A 456 -12.01 1.28 -2.91
C ARG A 456 -13.37 0.60 -2.72
N HIS A 457 -13.38 -0.66 -2.32
CA HIS A 457 -14.60 -1.39 -1.98
C HIS A 457 -15.38 -0.70 -0.85
N LEU A 458 -14.69 -0.32 0.24
CA LEU A 458 -15.29 0.42 1.35
C LEU A 458 -15.96 1.72 0.91
N GLN A 459 -15.37 2.46 -0.02
CA GLN A 459 -15.98 3.66 -0.58
C GLN A 459 -17.20 3.33 -1.43
N GLN A 460 -17.08 2.37 -2.35
CA GLN A 460 -18.12 2.07 -3.33
C GLN A 460 -19.36 1.44 -2.72
N GLU A 461 -19.18 0.44 -1.87
CA GLU A 461 -20.27 -0.35 -1.28
C GLU A 461 -20.88 0.32 -0.05
N HIS A 462 -20.04 0.95 0.78
CA HIS A 462 -20.47 1.47 2.08
C HIS A 462 -20.46 3.00 2.18
N GLY A 463 -20.00 3.69 1.13
CA GLY A 463 -20.00 5.15 1.10
C GLY A 463 -19.04 5.80 2.09
N PHE A 464 -17.99 5.09 2.55
CA PHE A 464 -16.98 5.66 3.45
C PHE A 464 -16.28 6.86 2.79
N THR A 465 -15.95 7.85 3.60
CA THR A 465 -15.19 9.03 3.19
C THR A 465 -13.77 8.92 3.71
N PHE A 466 -12.77 9.21 2.88
CA PHE A 466 -11.37 9.09 3.28
C PHE A 466 -10.59 10.39 3.10
N LEU A 467 -9.73 10.68 4.06
CA LEU A 467 -8.52 11.49 3.87
C LEU A 467 -7.35 10.53 3.75
N PHE A 468 -6.88 10.32 2.52
CA PHE A 468 -5.83 9.36 2.20
C PHE A 468 -4.49 10.08 2.03
N ILE A 469 -3.56 9.86 2.95
CA ILE A 469 -2.22 10.43 2.89
C ILE A 469 -1.27 9.37 2.34
N ALA A 470 -0.55 9.70 1.28
CA ALA A 470 0.46 8.82 0.71
C ALA A 470 1.62 9.62 0.12
N HIS A 471 2.74 8.93 -0.02
CA HIS A 471 3.90 9.42 -0.77
C HIS A 471 3.95 8.80 -2.18
N ASP A 472 3.32 7.64 -2.41
CA ASP A 472 3.22 7.01 -3.73
C ASP A 472 2.06 7.60 -4.54
N LEU A 473 2.42 8.37 -5.55
CA LEU A 473 1.47 9.04 -6.44
C LEU A 473 0.73 8.07 -7.37
N SER A 474 1.31 6.91 -7.67
CA SER A 474 0.66 5.88 -8.50
C SER A 474 -0.54 5.29 -7.77
N VAL A 475 -0.41 5.04 -6.47
CA VAL A 475 -1.50 4.63 -5.58
C VAL A 475 -2.59 5.70 -5.51
N VAL A 476 -2.19 6.95 -5.28
CA VAL A 476 -3.12 8.08 -5.16
C VAL A 476 -3.88 8.30 -6.48
N ARG A 477 -3.20 8.19 -7.62
CA ARG A 477 -3.83 8.28 -8.94
C ARG A 477 -4.91 7.22 -9.15
N PHE A 478 -4.65 5.99 -8.68
CA PHE A 478 -5.62 4.90 -8.80
C PHE A 478 -6.82 5.06 -7.87
N LEU A 479 -6.58 5.46 -6.61
CA LEU A 479 -7.57 5.39 -5.53
C LEU A 479 -8.38 6.68 -5.37
N CYS A 480 -7.74 7.86 -5.44
CA CYS A 480 -8.33 9.12 -5.01
C CYS A 480 -9.17 9.80 -6.09
N ASP A 481 -10.26 10.46 -5.68
CA ASP A 481 -11.14 11.25 -6.56
C ASP A 481 -10.53 12.63 -6.84
N ARG A 482 -10.00 13.28 -5.79
CA ARG A 482 -9.30 14.57 -5.83
C ARG A 482 -8.03 14.50 -5.02
N ILE A 483 -7.06 15.34 -5.39
CA ILE A 483 -5.75 15.38 -4.75
C ILE A 483 -5.42 16.80 -4.33
N GLY A 484 -4.91 16.95 -3.10
CA GLY A 484 -4.27 18.15 -2.59
C GLY A 484 -2.76 17.95 -2.49
N VAL A 485 -1.99 18.87 -3.02
CA VAL A 485 -0.52 18.85 -3.01
C VAL A 485 0.00 19.77 -1.93
N MET A 486 0.74 19.21 -0.98
CA MET A 486 1.36 19.92 0.14
C MET A 486 2.84 20.22 -0.13
N TYR A 487 3.23 21.45 0.04
CA TYR A 487 4.62 21.89 -0.05
C TYR A 487 4.95 22.91 1.03
N GLN A 488 5.97 22.64 1.84
CA GLN A 488 6.46 23.51 2.93
C GLN A 488 5.34 24.07 3.84
N GLY A 489 4.42 23.19 4.26
CA GLY A 489 3.32 23.55 5.15
C GLY A 489 2.13 24.20 4.48
N LYS A 490 2.13 24.39 3.16
CA LYS A 490 1.04 25.02 2.39
C LYS A 490 0.39 24.00 1.44
N LEU A 491 -0.89 24.15 1.22
CA LEU A 491 -1.61 23.49 0.15
C LEU A 491 -1.44 24.32 -1.14
N VAL A 492 -0.60 23.84 -2.06
CA VAL A 492 -0.21 24.62 -3.24
C VAL A 492 -1.08 24.36 -4.47
N GLU A 493 -1.71 23.19 -4.53
CA GLU A 493 -2.61 22.83 -5.63
C GLU A 493 -3.66 21.83 -5.15
N THR A 494 -4.88 21.94 -5.66
CA THR A 494 -5.96 20.97 -5.46
C THR A 494 -6.76 20.84 -6.75
N ALA A 495 -6.90 19.59 -7.24
CA ALA A 495 -7.64 19.32 -8.46
C ALA A 495 -8.24 17.89 -8.45
N PRO A 496 -9.21 17.57 -9.32
CA PRO A 496 -9.56 16.21 -9.66
C PRO A 496 -8.32 15.43 -10.11
N THR A 497 -8.24 14.16 -9.74
CA THR A 497 -7.04 13.35 -9.96
C THR A 497 -6.54 13.37 -11.40
N GLU A 498 -7.42 13.12 -12.38
CA GLU A 498 -7.01 13.08 -13.79
C GLU A 498 -6.57 14.46 -14.32
N GLU A 499 -7.21 15.56 -13.84
CA GLU A 499 -6.79 16.92 -14.19
C GLU A 499 -5.39 17.23 -13.68
N LEU A 500 -5.10 16.86 -12.41
CA LEU A 500 -3.81 17.12 -11.78
C LEU A 500 -2.66 16.38 -12.50
N PHE A 501 -2.90 15.14 -12.93
CA PHE A 501 -1.90 14.35 -13.67
C PHE A 501 -1.74 14.82 -15.13
N ALA A 502 -2.84 15.23 -15.79
CA ALA A 502 -2.79 15.66 -17.18
C ALA A 502 -2.26 17.10 -17.36
N SER A 503 -2.57 18.00 -16.42
CA SER A 503 -2.25 19.41 -16.53
C SER A 503 -1.93 20.04 -15.17
N PRO A 504 -0.81 19.67 -14.52
CA PRO A 504 -0.37 20.25 -13.27
C PRO A 504 -0.05 21.75 -13.45
N LYS A 505 -0.57 22.59 -12.54
CA LYS A 505 -0.43 24.06 -12.64
C LYS A 505 0.78 24.57 -11.87
N HIS A 506 0.97 24.07 -10.63
CA HIS A 506 2.04 24.52 -9.76
C HIS A 506 3.39 23.87 -10.12
N GLU A 507 4.47 24.66 -10.12
CA GLU A 507 5.82 24.18 -10.48
C GLU A 507 6.32 23.01 -9.63
N TYR A 508 5.97 23.02 -8.34
CA TYR A 508 6.29 21.90 -7.46
C TYR A 508 5.53 20.61 -7.84
N THR A 509 4.24 20.72 -8.21
CA THR A 509 3.44 19.57 -8.68
C THR A 509 4.06 18.96 -9.94
N LYS A 510 4.50 19.78 -10.89
CA LYS A 510 5.20 19.31 -12.10
C LYS A 510 6.46 18.54 -11.76
N LYS A 511 7.29 19.07 -10.85
CA LYS A 511 8.52 18.41 -10.38
C LYS A 511 8.21 17.10 -9.64
N LEU A 512 7.19 17.08 -8.81
CA LEU A 512 6.77 15.92 -8.04
C LEU A 512 6.30 14.79 -8.98
N LEU A 513 5.49 15.11 -9.99
CA LEU A 513 5.01 14.15 -10.99
C LEU A 513 6.15 13.64 -11.90
N ALA A 514 7.08 14.50 -12.30
CA ALA A 514 8.23 14.11 -13.10
C ALA A 514 9.23 13.20 -12.34
N ALA A 515 9.22 13.24 -11.02
CA ALA A 515 10.10 12.42 -10.18
C ALA A 515 9.59 10.99 -9.98
N ILE A 516 8.34 10.68 -10.36
CA ILE A 516 7.77 9.33 -10.22
C ILE A 516 8.58 8.35 -11.07
N PRO A 517 9.20 7.31 -10.48
CA PRO A 517 9.86 6.28 -11.26
C PRO A 517 8.82 5.49 -12.06
N GLU A 518 9.06 5.31 -13.35
CA GLU A 518 8.20 4.46 -14.16
C GLU A 518 8.71 3.02 -14.17
N PRO A 519 7.84 2.03 -14.01
CA PRO A 519 8.24 0.63 -14.09
C PRO A 519 8.43 0.18 -15.55
N ASP A 520 9.22 0.95 -16.30
CA ASP A 520 9.56 0.74 -17.70
C ASP A 520 11.01 1.15 -17.95
N PRO A 521 11.93 0.17 -18.14
CA PRO A 521 13.35 0.45 -18.35
C PRO A 521 13.65 1.30 -19.59
N ALA A 522 12.86 1.20 -20.67
CA ALA A 522 13.08 2.00 -21.88
C ALA A 522 12.73 3.48 -21.62
N LEU A 523 11.56 3.74 -21.04
CA LEU A 523 11.14 5.11 -20.68
C LEU A 523 12.10 5.76 -19.69
N GLU A 524 12.58 5.00 -18.68
CA GLU A 524 13.58 5.51 -17.75
C GLU A 524 14.93 5.78 -18.41
N ARG A 525 15.32 5.06 -19.47
CA ARG A 525 16.50 5.37 -20.28
C ARG A 525 16.32 6.62 -21.14
N GLU A 526 15.16 6.80 -21.77
CA GLU A 526 14.83 8.00 -22.57
C GLU A 526 14.79 9.28 -21.73
N ARG A 527 14.16 9.24 -20.55
CA ARG A 527 14.16 10.37 -19.60
C ARG A 527 15.57 10.87 -19.25
N ARG A 528 16.55 9.97 -19.26
CA ARG A 528 17.96 10.28 -18.98
C ARG A 528 18.68 10.85 -20.17
N GLY A 529 18.39 10.39 -21.38
CA GLY A 529 19.00 10.89 -22.64
C GLY A 529 18.54 12.32 -22.96
N GLY A 530 17.35 12.72 -22.52
CA GLY A 530 16.80 14.06 -22.72
C GLY A 530 17.29 15.15 -21.74
N CYS A 531 17.99 14.79 -20.66
CA CYS A 531 18.58 15.76 -19.72
C CYS A 531 20.03 16.18 -20.06
N GLY A 532 20.50 15.89 -21.25
CA GLY A 532 21.85 16.16 -21.73
C GLY A 532 21.91 17.29 -22.80
N CYS A 533 21.17 18.41 -22.57
CA CYS A 533 21.36 19.67 -23.30
C CYS A 533 21.27 20.85 -22.33
#